data_6ebab955d27e7594f623ddec2282f6f7
#
_entry.id   6ebab955d27e7594f623ddec2282f6f7
#
_cell.length_a   1.000
_cell.length_b   1.000
_cell.length_c   1.000
_cell.angle_alpha   90.00
_cell.angle_beta   90.00
_cell.angle_gamma   90.00
#
_symmetry.space_group_name_H-M   'P 1'
#
loop_
_entity.id
_entity.type
_entity.pdbx_description
1 polymer ?
#
loop_
_entity_poly.entity_id
_entity_poly.type
_entity_poly.pdbx_seq_one_letter_code
_entity_poly.pdbx_strand_id
1 'polypeptide(L)' 'MDLHAQTHALGFYERLGYVAYGPEFPDAGIAHRAMRRAL' A
#
# COMPACT_ATOMS: atom_id res chain seq x y z
N MET A 1 6.27 8.20 -6.29
CA MET A 1 6.71 6.82 -6.04
C MET A 1 5.53 5.93 -5.74
N ASP A 2 5.47 4.79 -6.36
CA ASP A 2 4.39 3.83 -6.18
C ASP A 2 4.95 2.54 -5.63
N LEU A 3 4.17 1.88 -4.78
CA LEU A 3 4.51 0.56 -4.27
C LEU A 3 3.23 -0.23 -4.00
N HIS A 4 3.39 -1.54 -3.80
CA HIS A 4 2.31 -2.41 -3.33
C HIS A 4 2.65 -2.83 -1.92
N ALA A 5 1.82 -2.46 -0.97
CA ALA A 5 2.04 -2.78 0.44
C ALA A 5 1.07 -3.85 0.92
N GLN A 6 1.55 -4.75 1.75
CA GLN A 6 0.66 -5.68 2.42
C GLN A 6 -0.33 -4.88 3.26
N THR A 7 -1.59 -5.30 3.28
CA THR A 7 -2.65 -4.54 3.94
C THR A 7 -2.35 -4.28 5.41
N HIS A 8 -1.75 -5.26 6.11
CA HIS A 8 -1.42 -5.08 7.51
C HIS A 8 -0.28 -4.08 7.75
N ALA A 9 0.43 -3.67 6.70
CA ALA A 9 1.55 -2.72 6.80
C ALA A 9 1.18 -1.32 6.31
N LEU A 10 -0.09 -1.06 5.98
CA LEU A 10 -0.51 0.24 5.45
C LEU A 10 -0.16 1.39 6.40
N GLY A 11 -0.40 1.20 7.70
CA GLY A 11 -0.11 2.25 8.68
C GLY A 11 1.35 2.66 8.70
N PHE A 12 2.26 1.71 8.50
CA PHE A 12 3.69 2.00 8.42
C PHE A 12 3.99 2.96 7.26
N TYR A 13 3.45 2.66 6.09
CA TYR A 13 3.70 3.50 4.90
C TYR A 13 2.94 4.81 4.96
N GLU A 14 1.77 4.84 5.58
CA GLU A 14 1.02 6.09 5.75
C GLU A 14 1.82 7.10 6.57
N ARG A 15 2.55 6.64 7.57
CA ARG A 15 3.43 7.51 8.35
C ARG A 15 4.55 8.11 7.52
N LEU A 16 4.92 7.47 6.42
CA LEU A 16 5.94 7.94 5.50
C LEU A 16 5.37 8.83 4.39
N GLY A 17 4.06 9.12 4.44
CA GLY A 17 3.42 9.99 3.47
C GLY A 17 2.78 9.27 2.30
N TYR A 18 2.70 7.93 2.33
CA TYR A 18 2.03 7.18 1.27
C TYR A 18 0.52 7.19 1.49
N VAL A 19 -0.23 7.16 0.39
CA VAL A 19 -1.69 7.07 0.40
C VAL A 19 -2.09 5.83 -0.38
N ALA A 20 -2.94 5.00 0.21
CA ALA A 20 -3.47 3.82 -0.46
C ALA A 20 -4.53 4.21 -1.48
N TYR A 21 -4.56 3.53 -2.61
CA TYR A 21 -5.57 3.75 -3.64
C TYR A 21 -5.91 2.44 -4.33
N GLY A 22 -7.11 2.41 -4.93
CA GLY A 22 -7.58 1.23 -5.63
C GLY A 22 -8.03 0.11 -4.69
N PRO A 23 -8.50 -1.00 -5.25
CA PRO A 23 -9.02 -2.11 -4.43
C PRO A 23 -7.90 -2.92 -3.82
N GLU A 24 -8.22 -3.63 -2.74
CA GLU A 24 -7.34 -4.65 -2.20
C GLU A 24 -7.21 -5.80 -3.20
N PHE A 25 -6.02 -6.36 -3.32
CA PHE A 25 -5.78 -7.48 -4.23
C PHE A 25 -4.85 -8.49 -3.56
N PRO A 26 -4.97 -9.79 -3.91
CA PRO A 26 -4.06 -10.79 -3.39
C PRO A 26 -2.76 -10.79 -4.19
N ASP A 27 -1.65 -10.97 -3.47
CA ASP A 27 -0.35 -11.18 -4.09
C ASP A 27 0.35 -12.24 -3.25
N ALA A 28 0.67 -13.38 -3.87
CA ALA A 28 1.19 -14.55 -3.17
C ALA A 28 0.28 -15.00 -2.01
N GLY A 29 -1.04 -14.84 -2.17
CA GLY A 29 -2.01 -15.23 -1.15
C GLY A 29 -2.12 -14.26 0.02
N ILE A 30 -1.47 -13.09 -0.06
CA ILE A 30 -1.51 -12.08 0.99
C ILE A 30 -2.18 -10.82 0.45
N ALA A 31 -3.09 -10.25 1.22
CA ALA A 31 -3.79 -9.04 0.81
C ALA A 31 -2.83 -7.84 0.71
N HIS A 32 -2.92 -7.14 -0.41
CA HIS A 32 -2.10 -5.96 -0.70
C HIS A 32 -2.96 -4.80 -1.17
N ARG A 33 -2.42 -3.60 -1.08
CA ARG A 33 -2.98 -2.42 -1.73
C ARG A 33 -1.87 -1.61 -2.37
N ALA A 34 -2.20 -0.99 -3.50
CA ALA A 34 -1.30 -0.03 -4.12
C ALA A 34 -1.24 1.22 -3.27
N MET A 35 -0.06 1.80 -3.16
CA MET A 35 0.14 3.05 -2.42
C MET A 35 0.98 3.99 -3.25
N ARG A 36 0.74 5.28 -3.07
CA ARG A 36 1.43 6.35 -3.79
C ARG A 36 1.91 7.40 -2.83
N ARG A 37 3.09 7.92 -3.10
CA ARG A 37 3.63 9.07 -2.39
C ARG A 37 4.04 10.13 -3.40
N ALA A 38 3.54 11.34 -3.19
CA ALA A 38 3.97 12.50 -3.96
C ALA A 38 5.25 13.05 -3.36
N LEU A 39 6.21 13.41 -4.22
CA LEU A 39 7.47 14.01 -3.78
C LEU A 39 7.54 15.45 -4.19
#